data_af3300685ba9a6ccf35011d68ffc4f42
#
_entry.id   af3300685ba9a6ccf35011d68ffc4f42
#
_cell.length_a   1.000
_cell.length_b   1.000
_cell.length_c   1.000
_cell.angle_alpha   90.00
_cell.angle_beta   90.00
_cell.angle_gamma   90.00
#
_symmetry.space_group_name_H-M   'P 1'
#
loop_
_entity.id
_entity.type
_entity.pdbx_description
1 polymer ?
#
loop_
_entity_poly.entity_id
_entity_poly.type
_entity_poly.pdbx_seq_one_letter_code
_entity_poly.pdbx_strand_id
1 'polypeptide(L)'
;MALIKPDEISSIIKSKIENFELQSEVSNTGTVIEVGDGIARVYGLRNVMSNELVTFDDGKDTLGITMNLDEDNVGIVILGEYTQIKEGMTVKTTGRIASVPVGDALIGRIVDPTGKPIDGKGEINSEKTRPIERVAPGIVARKSVHQPLQTGLTAIDALTPIGRGQRELIIGDRQTGKTAIALDTIINQKGQNVICIYVAIGQKASTVAQIAKTLEEHGAMEYSIIVSATANEAAPLQYIAPFAGVAIGEEFMEQGKDVLIIYDDLSKHAQAYRAMSLLLKRPPGREAYPGDVFYLHSRLLERAVKLSDELGGGSITALPIIETQAGDVSAYIPTNVISITDGQIFLESNLFNSGVRPAINAGISVSRVGGAAQTKGIKQVAGQLRLDLAQYNELAAFAQFASDLDQSTKNQLLRGEKLTEVLKQPQYNPLSVAEQITILFAANNGILDDIQNTDIGKFKKEWFAYLNTNLVELVEKLNGGAKLEDADKTLLNEALVKFKKTF
;
A
#
# COMPACT_ATOMS: atom_id res chain seq x y z
N MET A 1 -0.95 72.72 9.78
CA MET A 1 -0.58 71.90 8.60
C MET A 1 0.84 72.28 8.23
N ALA A 2 1.83 71.40 8.50
CA ALA A 2 3.21 71.65 8.09
C ALA A 2 3.31 71.36 6.58
N LEU A 3 3.66 72.39 5.79
CA LEU A 3 3.94 72.28 4.37
C LEU A 3 5.23 71.49 4.21
N ILE A 4 5.13 70.27 3.69
CA ILE A 4 6.28 69.41 3.34
C ILE A 4 7.03 70.16 2.23
N LYS A 5 8.31 70.42 2.44
CA LYS A 5 9.14 71.11 1.46
C LYS A 5 9.42 70.21 0.24
N PRO A 6 9.52 70.80 -0.97
CA PRO A 6 9.81 70.02 -2.21
C PRO A 6 11.04 69.12 -2.12
N ASP A 7 12.06 69.52 -1.36
CA ASP A 7 13.29 68.75 -1.14
C ASP A 7 13.08 67.51 -0.26
N GLU A 8 12.12 67.52 0.67
CA GLU A 8 11.74 66.35 1.47
C GLU A 8 10.98 65.35 0.65
N ILE A 9 10.13 65.80 -0.27
CA ILE A 9 9.42 64.93 -1.23
C ILE A 9 10.43 64.27 -2.16
N SER A 10 11.41 65.04 -2.69
CA SER A 10 12.48 64.48 -3.52
C SER A 10 13.33 63.44 -2.79
N SER A 11 13.67 63.66 -1.53
CA SER A 11 14.45 62.72 -0.73
C SER A 11 13.68 61.44 -0.41
N ILE A 12 12.38 61.55 -0.15
CA ILE A 12 11.49 60.40 0.07
C ILE A 12 11.31 59.58 -1.22
N ILE A 13 11.16 60.26 -2.36
CA ILE A 13 11.06 59.59 -3.66
C ILE A 13 12.39 58.91 -4.01
N LYS A 14 13.53 59.57 -3.75
CA LYS A 14 14.85 59.02 -4.01
C LYS A 14 15.15 57.79 -3.13
N SER A 15 14.81 57.86 -1.85
CA SER A 15 14.93 56.74 -0.92
C SER A 15 13.98 55.59 -1.29
N LYS A 16 12.80 55.87 -1.82
CA LYS A 16 11.88 54.83 -2.34
C LYS A 16 12.38 54.23 -3.66
N ILE A 17 13.06 54.97 -4.51
CA ILE A 17 13.69 54.48 -5.75
C ILE A 17 14.92 53.65 -5.42
N GLU A 18 15.78 54.12 -4.50
CA GLU A 18 16.94 53.35 -4.02
C GLU A 18 16.53 52.04 -3.33
N ASN A 19 15.40 52.03 -2.59
CA ASN A 19 14.80 50.81 -2.04
C ASN A 19 14.10 49.97 -3.11
N PHE A 20 13.80 50.48 -4.29
CA PHE A 20 13.18 49.73 -5.37
C PHE A 20 14.18 48.81 -6.10
N GLU A 21 15.47 49.12 -6.12
CA GLU A 21 16.50 48.19 -6.60
C GLU A 21 16.74 47.01 -5.64
N LEU A 22 16.42 47.17 -4.33
CA LEU A 22 16.37 46.07 -3.36
C LEU A 22 15.18 45.14 -3.53
N GLN A 23 14.19 45.48 -4.38
CA GLN A 23 12.98 44.66 -4.60
C GLN A 23 13.19 43.40 -5.48
N SER A 24 14.37 43.20 -6.06
CA SER A 24 14.65 41.93 -6.73
C SER A 24 14.84 40.77 -5.75
N GLU A 25 15.16 41.02 -4.48
CA GLU A 25 15.11 40.00 -3.42
C GLU A 25 13.71 39.78 -2.84
N VAL A 26 12.84 40.78 -2.95
CA VAL A 26 11.45 40.75 -2.42
C VAL A 26 10.52 39.80 -3.21
N SER A 27 10.89 39.43 -4.45
CA SER A 27 10.08 38.48 -5.25
C SER A 27 10.11 37.05 -4.71
N ASN A 28 11.08 36.71 -3.88
CA ASN A 28 11.28 35.37 -3.31
C ASN A 28 10.86 35.28 -1.83
N THR A 29 10.30 36.35 -1.28
CA THR A 29 9.81 36.39 0.09
C THR A 29 8.33 36.76 0.14
N GLY A 30 7.64 36.28 1.14
CA GLY A 30 6.25 36.63 1.43
C GLY A 30 6.03 36.83 2.92
N THR A 31 4.83 37.27 3.29
CA THR A 31 4.42 37.52 4.67
C THR A 31 3.17 36.72 4.98
N VAL A 32 3.17 35.99 6.08
CA VAL A 32 2.01 35.25 6.57
C VAL A 32 0.89 36.26 6.94
N ILE A 33 -0.27 36.14 6.30
CA ILE A 33 -1.46 36.97 6.56
C ILE A 33 -2.52 36.25 7.39
N GLU A 34 -2.53 34.90 7.34
CA GLU A 34 -3.44 34.05 8.10
C GLU A 34 -2.75 32.70 8.36
N VAL A 35 -2.87 32.14 9.55
CA VAL A 35 -2.38 30.81 9.88
C VAL A 35 -3.35 30.10 10.81
N GLY A 36 -3.61 28.83 10.52
CA GLY A 36 -4.46 27.97 11.36
C GLY A 36 -4.50 26.54 10.83
N ASP A 37 -4.60 25.58 11.74
CA ASP A 37 -4.80 24.16 11.44
C ASP A 37 -3.78 23.54 10.43
N GLY A 38 -2.52 24.01 10.48
CA GLY A 38 -1.45 23.53 9.59
C GLY A 38 -1.46 24.14 8.20
N ILE A 39 -2.22 25.23 7.99
CA ILE A 39 -2.27 25.99 6.73
C ILE A 39 -1.90 27.44 6.99
N ALA A 40 -1.07 28.02 6.12
CA ALA A 40 -0.78 29.44 6.10
C ALA A 40 -1.23 30.06 4.77
N ARG A 41 -1.77 31.28 4.83
CA ARG A 41 -1.93 32.15 3.67
C ARG A 41 -0.85 33.20 3.69
N VAL A 42 -0.16 33.33 2.59
CA VAL A 42 1.02 34.18 2.47
C VAL A 42 0.81 35.18 1.34
N TYR A 43 0.98 36.45 1.65
CA TYR A 43 1.00 37.52 0.67
C TYR A 43 2.41 37.64 0.07
N GLY A 44 2.52 37.88 -1.19
CA GLY A 44 3.83 37.92 -1.91
C GLY A 44 4.11 36.59 -2.62
N LEU A 45 5.38 36.16 -2.64
CA LEU A 45 5.81 34.92 -3.30
C LEU A 45 5.41 34.83 -4.79
N ARG A 46 5.52 35.93 -5.54
CA ARG A 46 4.98 36.06 -6.90
C ARG A 46 5.53 35.05 -7.92
N ASN A 47 6.72 34.52 -7.69
CA ASN A 47 7.40 33.59 -8.61
C ASN A 47 7.39 32.16 -8.09
N VAL A 48 6.66 31.84 -7.02
CA VAL A 48 6.61 30.51 -6.44
C VAL A 48 5.88 29.53 -7.36
N MET A 49 6.38 28.32 -7.45
CA MET A 49 5.77 27.24 -8.21
C MET A 49 4.76 26.45 -7.36
N SER A 50 3.81 25.81 -8.00
CA SER A 50 2.95 24.83 -7.34
C SER A 50 3.79 23.65 -6.84
N ASN A 51 3.49 23.16 -5.64
CA ASN A 51 4.25 22.10 -4.95
C ASN A 51 5.70 22.46 -4.62
N GLU A 52 6.04 23.74 -4.64
CA GLU A 52 7.36 24.23 -4.20
C GLU A 52 7.46 24.18 -2.68
N LEU A 53 8.65 23.79 -2.19
CA LEU A 53 9.01 23.94 -0.77
C LEU A 53 9.29 25.39 -0.46
N VAL A 54 8.74 25.84 0.66
CA VAL A 54 9.01 27.14 1.25
C VAL A 54 9.48 26.96 2.69
N THR A 55 10.22 27.93 3.23
CA THR A 55 10.66 27.95 4.62
C THR A 55 10.05 29.11 5.37
N PHE A 56 9.58 28.86 6.59
CA PHE A 56 9.12 29.88 7.52
C PHE A 56 10.28 30.34 8.40
N ASP A 57 10.39 31.65 8.61
CA ASP A 57 11.46 32.26 9.43
C ASP A 57 11.09 32.20 10.93
N ASP A 58 10.87 30.97 11.43
CA ASP A 58 10.46 30.66 12.80
C ASP A 58 11.65 30.24 13.71
N GLY A 59 12.86 30.35 13.20
CA GLY A 59 14.09 29.92 13.88
C GLY A 59 14.34 28.41 13.86
N LYS A 60 13.43 27.63 13.24
CA LYS A 60 13.57 26.18 13.01
C LYS A 60 13.56 25.82 11.53
N ASP A 61 13.40 26.83 10.64
CA ASP A 61 13.23 26.65 9.20
C ASP A 61 12.12 25.65 8.86
N THR A 62 10.96 25.78 9.52
CA THR A 62 9.80 24.92 9.28
C THR A 62 9.42 24.97 7.81
N LEU A 63 9.24 23.77 7.22
CA LEU A 63 8.93 23.62 5.80
C LEU A 63 7.44 23.77 5.54
N GLY A 64 7.10 24.29 4.37
CA GLY A 64 5.75 24.27 3.82
C GLY A 64 5.74 23.88 2.34
N ILE A 65 4.60 23.47 1.83
CA ILE A 65 4.37 23.19 0.41
C ILE A 65 3.28 24.14 -0.11
N THR A 66 3.54 24.78 -1.22
CA THR A 66 2.57 25.64 -1.90
C THR A 66 1.51 24.80 -2.61
N MET A 67 0.24 25.06 -2.33
CA MET A 67 -0.90 24.30 -2.87
C MET A 67 -1.85 25.13 -3.72
N ASN A 68 -2.21 26.33 -3.27
CA ASN A 68 -3.04 27.26 -4.01
C ASN A 68 -2.22 28.47 -4.38
N LEU A 69 -2.23 28.82 -5.67
CA LEU A 69 -1.59 30.03 -6.20
C LEU A 69 -2.70 30.98 -6.65
N ASP A 70 -3.18 31.82 -5.73
CA ASP A 70 -4.20 32.82 -6.03
C ASP A 70 -3.50 34.14 -6.44
N GLU A 71 -4.26 35.08 -7.02
CA GLU A 71 -3.71 36.34 -7.54
C GLU A 71 -3.04 37.17 -6.43
N ASP A 72 -3.66 37.21 -5.25
CA ASP A 72 -3.21 38.05 -4.13
C ASP A 72 -2.50 37.27 -3.00
N ASN A 73 -2.61 35.97 -2.97
CA ASN A 73 -2.03 35.15 -1.91
C ASN A 73 -1.70 33.72 -2.35
N VAL A 74 -0.85 33.08 -1.56
CA VAL A 74 -0.45 31.70 -1.75
C VAL A 74 -0.91 30.88 -0.54
N GLY A 75 -1.69 29.84 -0.79
CA GLY A 75 -2.07 28.85 0.22
C GLY A 75 -0.97 27.82 0.41
N ILE A 76 -0.44 27.73 1.60
CA ILE A 76 0.71 26.85 1.95
C ILE A 76 0.26 25.87 3.01
N VAL A 77 0.56 24.59 2.82
CA VAL A 77 0.42 23.56 3.85
C VAL A 77 1.73 23.40 4.60
N ILE A 78 1.68 23.41 5.93
CA ILE A 78 2.87 23.40 6.80
C ILE A 78 3.24 21.96 7.11
N LEU A 79 4.51 21.61 6.90
CA LEU A 79 5.03 20.26 7.15
C LEU A 79 5.67 20.15 8.53
N GLY A 80 4.86 20.01 9.57
CA GLY A 80 5.34 19.85 10.94
C GLY A 80 4.57 20.69 11.95
N GLU A 81 5.23 21.03 13.06
CA GLU A 81 4.64 21.90 14.10
C GLU A 81 4.42 23.32 13.56
N TYR A 82 3.19 23.78 13.61
CA TYR A 82 2.82 25.13 13.14
C TYR A 82 2.49 26.11 14.27
N THR A 83 2.57 25.67 15.53
CA THR A 83 2.22 26.46 16.71
C THR A 83 3.08 27.72 16.89
N GLN A 84 4.29 27.71 16.31
CA GLN A 84 5.24 28.83 16.36
C GLN A 84 5.03 29.83 15.21
N ILE A 85 4.32 29.43 14.15
CA ILE A 85 4.10 30.27 12.98
C ILE A 85 2.98 31.28 13.28
N LYS A 86 3.24 32.56 12.98
CA LYS A 86 2.36 33.68 13.32
C LYS A 86 2.15 34.59 12.11
N GLU A 87 1.06 35.35 12.14
CA GLU A 87 0.84 36.46 11.21
C GLU A 87 2.00 37.46 11.26
N GLY A 88 2.36 38.00 10.11
CA GLY A 88 3.51 38.88 9.94
C GLY A 88 4.86 38.19 9.78
N MET A 89 4.94 36.87 9.95
CA MET A 89 6.17 36.13 9.78
C MET A 89 6.59 36.07 8.31
N THR A 90 7.89 36.08 8.06
CA THR A 90 8.46 35.98 6.72
C THR A 90 8.49 34.53 6.24
N VAL A 91 8.17 34.33 4.97
CA VAL A 91 8.27 33.04 4.26
C VAL A 91 9.18 33.23 3.06
N LYS A 92 10.08 32.27 2.81
CA LYS A 92 11.04 32.29 1.73
C LYS A 92 10.81 31.11 0.79
N THR A 93 10.87 31.35 -0.53
CA THR A 93 10.90 30.29 -1.52
C THR A 93 12.23 29.57 -1.50
N THR A 94 12.23 28.27 -1.78
CA THR A 94 13.47 27.49 -1.87
C THR A 94 13.90 27.21 -3.31
N GLY A 95 13.04 27.48 -4.30
CA GLY A 95 13.25 27.11 -5.70
C GLY A 95 13.24 25.59 -5.94
N ARG A 96 12.84 24.80 -4.94
CA ARG A 96 12.85 23.33 -5.01
C ARG A 96 11.44 22.79 -4.85
N ILE A 97 11.06 21.88 -5.72
CA ILE A 97 9.82 21.11 -5.58
C ILE A 97 9.96 20.14 -4.40
N ALA A 98 8.87 19.91 -3.69
CA ALA A 98 8.83 18.97 -2.57
C ALA A 98 9.42 17.61 -2.94
N SER A 99 10.48 17.23 -2.24
CA SER A 99 11.30 16.05 -2.55
C SER A 99 11.63 15.27 -1.28
N VAL A 100 11.92 13.99 -1.45
CA VAL A 100 12.29 13.07 -0.38
C VAL A 100 13.67 12.44 -0.68
N PRO A 101 14.53 12.20 0.32
CA PRO A 101 15.75 11.42 0.13
C PRO A 101 15.41 9.99 -0.32
N VAL A 102 16.26 9.41 -1.16
CA VAL A 102 16.05 8.07 -1.75
C VAL A 102 17.35 7.27 -1.76
N GLY A 103 17.25 5.96 -1.91
CA GLY A 103 18.38 5.06 -2.05
C GLY A 103 18.51 4.03 -0.93
N ASP A 104 19.55 3.20 -1.03
CA ASP A 104 19.75 2.03 -0.16
C ASP A 104 19.91 2.39 1.33
N ALA A 105 20.36 3.62 1.65
CA ALA A 105 20.49 4.11 3.02
C ALA A 105 19.16 4.16 3.82
N LEU A 106 18.01 4.09 3.12
CA LEU A 106 16.68 4.05 3.73
C LEU A 106 16.23 2.63 4.12
N ILE A 107 16.87 1.60 3.59
CA ILE A 107 16.51 0.19 3.90
C ILE A 107 16.76 -0.08 5.38
N GLY A 108 15.78 -0.69 6.06
CA GLY A 108 15.84 -0.97 7.49
C GLY A 108 15.47 0.22 8.38
N ARG A 109 15.04 1.35 7.80
CA ARG A 109 14.76 2.58 8.52
C ARG A 109 13.26 2.89 8.60
N ILE A 110 12.91 3.67 9.62
CA ILE A 110 11.59 4.27 9.77
C ILE A 110 11.75 5.78 9.63
N VAL A 111 11.06 6.35 8.64
CA VAL A 111 11.16 7.77 8.32
C VAL A 111 9.81 8.45 8.33
N ASP A 112 9.79 9.75 8.56
CA ASP A 112 8.62 10.58 8.31
C ASP A 112 8.45 10.85 6.79
N PRO A 113 7.34 11.43 6.35
CA PRO A 113 7.11 11.72 4.93
C PRO A 113 8.09 12.72 4.29
N THR A 114 8.88 13.43 5.09
CA THR A 114 9.97 14.31 4.59
C THR A 114 11.30 13.56 4.44
N GLY A 115 11.33 12.29 4.86
CA GLY A 115 12.54 11.45 4.85
C GLY A 115 13.42 11.58 6.09
N LYS A 116 12.97 12.29 7.12
CA LYS A 116 13.68 12.35 8.41
C LYS A 116 13.54 11.05 9.18
N PRO A 117 14.62 10.50 9.75
CA PRO A 117 14.55 9.29 10.55
C PRO A 117 13.79 9.54 11.87
N ILE A 118 12.91 8.60 12.22
CA ILE A 118 12.14 8.61 13.48
C ILE A 118 12.34 7.34 14.30
N ASP A 119 13.30 6.51 13.92
CA ASP A 119 13.63 5.22 14.54
C ASP A 119 14.74 5.29 15.61
N GLY A 120 15.29 6.48 15.84
CA GLY A 120 16.40 6.66 16.81
C GLY A 120 17.74 6.09 16.36
N LYS A 121 17.88 5.61 15.12
CA LYS A 121 19.12 4.99 14.59
C LYS A 121 20.10 6.01 13.96
N GLY A 122 19.91 7.31 14.23
CA GLY A 122 20.76 8.39 13.71
C GLY A 122 20.37 8.88 12.30
N GLU A 123 21.11 9.87 11.82
CA GLU A 123 20.88 10.51 10.51
C GLU A 123 21.01 9.53 9.33
N ILE A 124 20.29 9.82 8.25
CA ILE A 124 20.35 9.07 7.00
C ILE A 124 21.15 9.89 5.99
N ASN A 125 22.30 9.39 5.60
CA ASN A 125 23.11 10.01 4.56
C ASN A 125 22.66 9.53 3.18
N SER A 126 21.82 10.32 2.52
CA SER A 126 21.42 10.10 1.14
C SER A 126 21.92 11.25 0.27
N GLU A 127 22.63 10.91 -0.79
CA GLU A 127 23.13 11.89 -1.77
C GLU A 127 22.07 12.28 -2.80
N LYS A 128 20.99 11.47 -2.91
CA LYS A 128 19.94 11.65 -3.91
C LYS A 128 18.63 12.02 -3.28
N THR A 129 17.89 12.89 -3.97
CA THR A 129 16.49 13.21 -3.65
C THR A 129 15.61 13.02 -4.88
N ARG A 130 14.34 12.74 -4.68
CA ARG A 130 13.33 12.67 -5.75
C ARG A 130 12.12 13.52 -5.41
N PRO A 131 11.53 14.21 -6.41
CA PRO A 131 10.24 14.86 -6.23
C PRO A 131 9.18 13.86 -5.77
N ILE A 132 8.38 14.23 -4.78
CA ILE A 132 7.28 13.37 -4.30
C ILE A 132 6.13 13.30 -5.31
N GLU A 133 5.89 14.38 -6.05
CA GLU A 133 4.92 14.42 -7.16
C GLU A 133 5.64 14.24 -8.49
N ARG A 134 5.17 13.26 -9.26
CA ARG A 134 5.72 12.89 -10.56
C ARG A 134 4.64 12.32 -11.46
N VAL A 135 4.76 12.54 -12.75
CA VAL A 135 3.91 11.89 -13.76
C VAL A 135 4.30 10.41 -13.84
N ALA A 136 3.28 9.56 -13.80
CA ALA A 136 3.46 8.10 -13.93
C ALA A 136 4.08 7.72 -15.29
N PRO A 137 4.82 6.59 -15.38
CA PRO A 137 5.35 6.10 -16.64
C PRO A 137 4.25 5.94 -17.71
N GLY A 138 4.50 6.43 -18.91
CA GLY A 138 3.57 6.37 -20.03
C GLY A 138 3.37 4.95 -20.58
N ILE A 139 2.47 4.79 -21.55
CA ILE A 139 2.06 3.48 -22.10
C ILE A 139 3.26 2.73 -22.68
N VAL A 140 4.13 3.39 -23.43
CA VAL A 140 5.31 2.77 -24.08
C VAL A 140 6.33 2.25 -23.06
N ALA A 141 6.41 2.88 -21.90
CA ALA A 141 7.33 2.48 -20.82
C ALA A 141 6.86 1.22 -20.06
N ARG A 142 5.65 0.74 -20.31
CA ARG A 142 5.02 -0.36 -19.55
C ARG A 142 5.14 -1.70 -20.26
N LYS A 143 5.31 -2.74 -19.47
CA LYS A 143 5.20 -4.14 -19.87
C LYS A 143 4.01 -4.78 -19.16
N SER A 144 3.31 -5.69 -19.82
CA SER A 144 2.22 -6.45 -19.20
C SER A 144 2.72 -7.25 -17.99
N VAL A 145 1.94 -7.26 -16.94
CA VAL A 145 2.22 -8.04 -15.72
C VAL A 145 2.20 -9.53 -16.04
N HIS A 146 3.29 -10.22 -15.75
CA HIS A 146 3.48 -11.64 -16.10
C HIS A 146 4.27 -12.43 -15.06
N GLN A 147 4.84 -11.76 -14.06
CA GLN A 147 5.61 -12.39 -12.98
C GLN A 147 4.77 -12.40 -11.71
N PRO A 148 4.61 -13.56 -11.01
CA PRO A 148 3.90 -13.60 -9.75
C PRO A 148 4.65 -12.83 -8.65
N LEU A 149 3.89 -12.16 -7.80
CA LEU A 149 4.31 -11.71 -6.49
C LEU A 149 3.64 -12.63 -5.47
N GLN A 150 4.39 -13.56 -4.92
CA GLN A 150 3.85 -14.54 -3.98
C GLN A 150 3.57 -13.87 -2.63
N THR A 151 2.33 -13.94 -2.18
CA THR A 151 1.95 -13.41 -0.87
C THR A 151 2.24 -14.41 0.27
N GLY A 152 2.39 -15.68 -0.06
CA GLY A 152 2.48 -16.76 0.91
C GLY A 152 1.14 -17.12 1.55
N LEU A 153 0.06 -16.47 1.12
CA LEU A 153 -1.30 -16.74 1.57
C LEU A 153 -2.03 -17.55 0.49
N THR A 154 -2.30 -18.81 0.79
CA THR A 154 -2.88 -19.75 -0.17
C THR A 154 -4.18 -19.23 -0.79
N ALA A 155 -5.03 -18.59 0.01
CA ALA A 155 -6.29 -18.03 -0.47
C ALA A 155 -6.06 -16.93 -1.52
N ILE A 156 -5.02 -16.10 -1.38
CA ILE A 156 -4.69 -15.03 -2.33
C ILE A 156 -4.01 -15.61 -3.56
N ASP A 157 -2.92 -16.34 -3.36
CA ASP A 157 -2.09 -16.85 -4.46
C ASP A 157 -2.87 -17.80 -5.38
N ALA A 158 -3.88 -18.53 -4.82
CA ALA A 158 -4.76 -19.42 -5.58
C ALA A 158 -5.98 -18.72 -6.21
N LEU A 159 -6.64 -17.79 -5.50
CA LEU A 159 -7.93 -17.23 -5.94
C LEU A 159 -7.82 -15.83 -6.55
N THR A 160 -6.95 -14.98 -6.00
CA THR A 160 -6.76 -13.58 -6.41
C THR A 160 -5.28 -13.26 -6.56
N PRO A 161 -4.57 -13.94 -7.48
CA PRO A 161 -3.12 -13.83 -7.58
C PRO A 161 -2.68 -12.41 -7.94
N ILE A 162 -1.55 -12.00 -7.36
CA ILE A 162 -0.95 -10.69 -7.55
C ILE A 162 0.32 -10.84 -8.37
N GLY A 163 0.49 -9.99 -9.37
CA GLY A 163 1.68 -9.94 -10.20
C GLY A 163 2.55 -8.73 -9.90
N ARG A 164 3.84 -8.82 -10.20
CA ARG A 164 4.80 -7.71 -10.05
C ARG A 164 4.45 -6.58 -11.00
N GLY A 165 4.12 -5.42 -10.44
CA GLY A 165 3.63 -4.24 -11.17
C GLY A 165 2.12 -4.05 -11.14
N GLN A 166 1.37 -4.92 -10.49
CA GLN A 166 -0.08 -4.84 -10.32
C GLN A 166 -0.48 -3.94 -9.16
N ARG A 167 -1.67 -3.38 -9.24
CA ARG A 167 -2.36 -2.67 -8.16
C ARG A 167 -3.51 -3.52 -7.67
N GLU A 168 -3.40 -4.10 -6.49
CA GLU A 168 -4.46 -4.95 -5.92
C GLU A 168 -4.97 -4.34 -4.61
N LEU A 169 -6.24 -3.99 -4.57
CA LEU A 169 -6.87 -3.36 -3.42
C LEU A 169 -7.17 -4.39 -2.32
N ILE A 170 -6.80 -4.08 -1.08
CA ILE A 170 -7.26 -4.81 0.11
C ILE A 170 -8.36 -3.98 0.76
N ILE A 171 -9.59 -4.49 0.81
CA ILE A 171 -10.76 -3.74 1.26
C ILE A 171 -11.59 -4.55 2.27
N GLY A 172 -12.12 -3.89 3.28
CA GLY A 172 -12.98 -4.49 4.29
C GLY A 172 -13.12 -3.62 5.54
N ASP A 173 -13.98 -4.02 6.45
CA ASP A 173 -14.25 -3.32 7.69
C ASP A 173 -13.03 -3.31 8.64
N ARG A 174 -13.14 -2.54 9.71
CA ARG A 174 -12.11 -2.52 10.76
C ARG A 174 -11.86 -3.91 11.33
N GLN A 175 -10.60 -4.23 11.63
CA GLN A 175 -10.17 -5.46 12.29
C GLN A 175 -10.53 -6.76 11.53
N THR A 176 -10.73 -6.71 10.23
CA THR A 176 -10.95 -7.90 9.37
C THR A 176 -9.66 -8.57 8.90
N GLY A 177 -8.49 -8.05 9.27
CA GLY A 177 -7.19 -8.63 8.91
C GLY A 177 -6.47 -8.00 7.72
N LYS A 178 -6.87 -6.79 7.26
CA LYS A 178 -6.22 -6.08 6.13
C LYS A 178 -4.72 -5.91 6.32
N THR A 179 -4.32 -5.33 7.44
CA THR A 179 -2.90 -5.12 7.80
C THR A 179 -2.15 -6.44 7.96
N ALA A 180 -2.80 -7.50 8.45
CA ALA A 180 -2.18 -8.82 8.58
C ALA A 180 -1.80 -9.40 7.22
N ILE A 181 -2.69 -9.31 6.23
CA ILE A 181 -2.38 -9.72 4.83
C ILE A 181 -1.19 -8.95 4.29
N ALA A 182 -1.13 -7.63 4.52
CA ALA A 182 -0.03 -6.80 4.07
C ALA A 182 1.30 -7.21 4.71
N LEU A 183 1.31 -7.47 6.02
CA LEU A 183 2.51 -7.90 6.74
C LEU A 183 2.97 -9.30 6.31
N ASP A 184 2.05 -10.26 6.18
CA ASP A 184 2.36 -11.60 5.68
C ASP A 184 2.97 -11.55 4.28
N THR A 185 2.44 -10.68 3.41
CA THR A 185 2.99 -10.47 2.07
C THR A 185 4.42 -9.91 2.13
N ILE A 186 4.70 -8.94 3.01
CA ILE A 186 6.05 -8.40 3.21
C ILE A 186 6.99 -9.50 3.74
N ILE A 187 6.59 -10.23 4.77
CA ILE A 187 7.39 -11.31 5.38
C ILE A 187 7.75 -12.36 4.33
N ASN A 188 6.83 -12.70 3.43
CA ASN A 188 7.05 -13.67 2.37
C ASN A 188 8.02 -13.20 1.27
N GLN A 189 8.39 -11.92 1.23
CA GLN A 189 9.36 -11.43 0.24
C GLN A 189 10.83 -11.75 0.60
N LYS A 190 11.07 -12.37 1.75
CA LYS A 190 12.42 -12.78 2.15
C LYS A 190 13.03 -13.70 1.08
N GLY A 191 14.19 -13.29 0.52
CA GLY A 191 14.87 -14.03 -0.54
C GLY A 191 14.23 -13.91 -1.94
N GLN A 192 13.16 -13.13 -2.12
CA GLN A 192 12.47 -12.91 -3.39
C GLN A 192 13.03 -11.74 -4.20
N ASN A 193 14.04 -11.05 -3.67
CA ASN A 193 14.66 -9.89 -4.31
C ASN A 193 13.67 -8.73 -4.55
N VAL A 194 12.79 -8.49 -3.57
CA VAL A 194 11.78 -7.44 -3.59
C VAL A 194 12.04 -6.48 -2.42
N ILE A 195 12.12 -5.19 -2.72
CA ILE A 195 12.19 -4.13 -1.70
C ILE A 195 10.75 -3.82 -1.25
N CYS A 196 10.50 -3.82 0.04
CA CYS A 196 9.18 -3.55 0.59
C CYS A 196 9.11 -2.14 1.20
N ILE A 197 8.02 -1.42 0.93
CA ILE A 197 7.76 -0.11 1.52
C ILE A 197 6.40 -0.15 2.19
N TYR A 198 6.37 0.06 3.50
CA TYR A 198 5.13 0.17 4.25
C TYR A 198 4.85 1.63 4.57
N VAL A 199 3.77 2.16 4.03
CA VAL A 199 3.34 3.55 4.26
C VAL A 199 2.19 3.55 5.26
N ALA A 200 2.47 3.96 6.50
CA ALA A 200 1.49 4.15 7.56
C ALA A 200 0.87 5.54 7.47
N ILE A 201 -0.43 5.63 7.22
CA ILE A 201 -1.14 6.90 7.02
C ILE A 201 -2.20 7.06 8.11
N GLY A 202 -2.03 8.05 8.99
CA GLY A 202 -2.97 8.33 10.07
C GLY A 202 -3.16 7.19 11.08
N GLN A 203 -2.17 6.32 11.21
CA GLN A 203 -2.17 5.21 12.17
C GLN A 203 -1.72 5.70 13.55
N LYS A 204 -2.09 4.97 14.60
CA LYS A 204 -1.56 5.23 15.94
C LYS A 204 -0.07 4.91 15.98
N ALA A 205 0.74 5.73 16.66
CA ALA A 205 2.17 5.48 16.82
C ALA A 205 2.48 4.09 17.42
N SER A 206 1.65 3.64 18.37
CA SER A 206 1.76 2.29 18.95
C SER A 206 1.54 1.16 17.93
N THR A 207 0.66 1.37 16.95
CA THR A 207 0.42 0.41 15.87
C THR A 207 1.63 0.35 14.94
N VAL A 208 2.19 1.50 14.57
CA VAL A 208 3.40 1.55 13.73
C VAL A 208 4.59 0.90 14.43
N ALA A 209 4.76 1.15 15.73
CA ALA A 209 5.81 0.51 16.53
C ALA A 209 5.64 -1.03 16.57
N GLN A 210 4.39 -1.52 16.71
CA GLN A 210 4.11 -2.95 16.70
C GLN A 210 4.40 -3.57 15.32
N ILE A 211 4.07 -2.89 14.22
CA ILE A 211 4.37 -3.33 12.85
C ILE A 211 5.89 -3.42 12.66
N ALA A 212 6.62 -2.37 13.01
CA ALA A 212 8.08 -2.34 12.90
C ALA A 212 8.72 -3.49 13.67
N LYS A 213 8.28 -3.73 14.90
CA LYS A 213 8.74 -4.83 15.74
C LYS A 213 8.44 -6.20 15.09
N THR A 214 7.22 -6.39 14.58
CA THR A 214 6.83 -7.64 13.89
C THR A 214 7.72 -7.90 12.66
N LEU A 215 7.98 -6.88 11.84
CA LEU A 215 8.86 -7.02 10.67
C LEU A 215 10.32 -7.30 11.09
N GLU A 216 10.79 -6.69 12.18
CA GLU A 216 12.13 -6.94 12.71
C GLU A 216 12.28 -8.37 13.24
N GLU A 217 11.31 -8.87 14.02
CA GLU A 217 11.29 -10.24 14.55
C GLU A 217 11.32 -11.31 13.45
N HIS A 218 10.76 -11.01 12.27
CA HIS A 218 10.78 -11.91 11.10
C HIS A 218 11.94 -11.64 10.13
N GLY A 219 12.85 -10.71 10.46
CA GLY A 219 13.98 -10.33 9.63
C GLY A 219 13.56 -9.57 8.35
N ALA A 220 12.33 -9.07 8.29
CA ALA A 220 11.80 -8.38 7.11
C ALA A 220 12.28 -6.93 7.02
N MET A 221 12.79 -6.32 8.09
CA MET A 221 13.38 -4.98 8.04
C MET A 221 14.67 -4.94 7.20
N GLU A 222 15.33 -6.07 6.96
CA GLU A 222 16.53 -6.14 6.11
C GLU A 222 16.28 -5.71 4.64
N TYR A 223 15.03 -5.75 4.19
CA TYR A 223 14.61 -5.36 2.85
C TYR A 223 13.40 -4.44 2.84
N SER A 224 13.07 -3.84 3.99
CA SER A 224 11.87 -3.00 4.14
C SER A 224 12.21 -1.58 4.58
N ILE A 225 11.34 -0.64 4.19
CA ILE A 225 11.34 0.76 4.59
C ILE A 225 9.96 1.08 5.15
N ILE A 226 9.87 1.80 6.27
CA ILE A 226 8.60 2.28 6.81
C ILE A 226 8.56 3.80 6.66
N VAL A 227 7.53 4.31 5.98
CA VAL A 227 7.21 5.74 5.91
C VAL A 227 5.99 5.98 6.80
N SER A 228 6.12 6.79 7.83
CA SER A 228 5.06 6.95 8.82
C SER A 228 4.61 8.39 8.96
N ALA A 229 3.31 8.62 8.78
CA ALA A 229 2.58 9.81 9.19
C ALA A 229 1.51 9.39 10.18
N THR A 230 1.77 9.57 11.47
CA THR A 230 0.88 9.08 12.53
C THR A 230 -0.38 9.95 12.71
N ALA A 231 -1.37 9.45 13.44
CA ALA A 231 -2.66 10.12 13.61
C ALA A 231 -2.59 11.44 14.40
N ASN A 232 -1.51 11.67 15.14
CA ASN A 232 -1.27 12.91 15.88
C ASN A 232 -0.50 13.97 15.06
N GLU A 233 -0.04 13.61 13.87
CA GLU A 233 0.62 14.54 12.95
C GLU A 233 -0.40 15.29 12.11
N ALA A 234 -0.02 16.49 11.68
CA ALA A 234 -0.87 17.35 10.86
C ALA A 234 -1.29 16.69 9.54
N ALA A 235 -2.48 17.01 9.06
CA ALA A 235 -3.02 16.47 7.81
C ALA A 235 -2.07 16.58 6.58
N PRO A 236 -1.27 17.64 6.41
CA PRO A 236 -0.29 17.73 5.34
C PRO A 236 0.72 16.58 5.31
N LEU A 237 1.22 16.13 6.45
CA LEU A 237 2.16 14.99 6.50
C LEU A 237 1.48 13.69 6.09
N GLN A 238 0.22 13.47 6.54
CA GLN A 238 -0.55 12.31 6.10
C GLN A 238 -0.86 12.34 4.59
N TYR A 239 -1.05 13.55 4.03
CA TYR A 239 -1.26 13.75 2.59
C TYR A 239 -0.02 13.38 1.75
N ILE A 240 1.17 13.83 2.14
CA ILE A 240 2.38 13.57 1.36
C ILE A 240 2.97 12.17 1.56
N ALA A 241 2.60 11.47 2.64
CA ALA A 241 3.17 10.17 2.99
C ALA A 241 3.15 9.13 1.84
N PRO A 242 2.02 8.86 1.15
CA PRO A 242 2.01 7.88 0.07
C PRO A 242 2.82 8.35 -1.15
N PHE A 243 2.87 9.64 -1.42
CA PHE A 243 3.69 10.19 -2.51
C PHE A 243 5.18 10.09 -2.20
N ALA A 244 5.59 10.34 -0.96
CA ALA A 244 6.96 10.11 -0.51
C ALA A 244 7.34 8.63 -0.60
N GLY A 245 6.46 7.73 -0.15
CA GLY A 245 6.69 6.29 -0.23
C GLY A 245 6.89 5.78 -1.65
N VAL A 246 6.05 6.20 -2.60
CA VAL A 246 6.20 5.78 -4.00
C VAL A 246 7.42 6.41 -4.68
N ALA A 247 7.79 7.65 -4.33
CA ALA A 247 9.00 8.28 -4.84
C ALA A 247 10.26 7.52 -4.40
N ILE A 248 10.30 7.02 -3.16
CA ILE A 248 11.36 6.12 -2.68
C ILE A 248 11.36 4.81 -3.50
N GLY A 249 10.19 4.23 -3.75
CA GLY A 249 10.06 3.01 -4.54
C GLY A 249 10.52 3.16 -5.99
N GLU A 250 10.26 4.30 -6.60
CA GLU A 250 10.67 4.59 -7.98
C GLU A 250 12.20 4.61 -8.18
N GLU A 251 12.97 4.99 -7.15
CA GLU A 251 14.43 4.90 -7.23
C GLU A 251 14.89 3.46 -7.44
N PHE A 252 14.31 2.53 -6.73
CA PHE A 252 14.63 1.10 -6.88
C PHE A 252 14.07 0.51 -8.17
N MET A 253 12.86 0.88 -8.56
CA MET A 253 12.24 0.43 -9.81
C MET A 253 13.08 0.82 -11.03
N GLU A 254 13.60 2.05 -11.07
CA GLU A 254 14.45 2.54 -12.17
C GLU A 254 15.85 1.91 -12.18
N GLN A 255 16.28 1.30 -11.07
CA GLN A 255 17.46 0.45 -11.00
C GLN A 255 17.20 -1.00 -11.46
N GLY A 256 16.01 -1.29 -11.97
CA GLY A 256 15.61 -2.64 -12.40
C GLY A 256 15.20 -3.56 -11.25
N LYS A 257 15.02 -3.05 -10.03
CA LYS A 257 14.57 -3.83 -8.88
C LYS A 257 13.03 -3.90 -8.83
N ASP A 258 12.50 -4.93 -8.19
CA ASP A 258 11.07 -5.04 -7.91
C ASP A 258 10.76 -4.47 -6.52
N VAL A 259 9.66 -3.72 -6.41
CA VAL A 259 9.20 -3.06 -5.19
C VAL A 259 7.78 -3.49 -4.87
N LEU A 260 7.52 -3.74 -3.61
CA LEU A 260 6.17 -3.89 -3.04
C LEU A 260 5.87 -2.68 -2.17
N ILE A 261 4.82 -1.95 -2.46
CA ILE A 261 4.38 -0.83 -1.62
C ILE A 261 2.99 -1.06 -1.04
N ILE A 262 2.87 -0.88 0.28
CA ILE A 262 1.61 -0.96 1.02
C ILE A 262 1.19 0.45 1.41
N TYR A 263 -0.06 0.83 1.16
CA TYR A 263 -0.64 2.09 1.64
C TYR A 263 -1.70 1.79 2.70
N ASP A 264 -1.37 1.91 3.97
CA ASP A 264 -2.26 1.59 5.09
C ASP A 264 -2.61 2.86 5.90
N ASP A 265 -3.73 3.58 5.61
CA ASP A 265 -4.73 3.27 4.58
C ASP A 265 -5.06 4.53 3.74
N LEU A 266 -5.54 4.32 2.54
CA LEU A 266 -5.95 5.42 1.65
C LEU A 266 -7.29 6.08 2.05
N SER A 267 -8.09 5.46 2.92
CA SER A 267 -9.28 6.11 3.49
C SER A 267 -8.89 7.33 4.33
N LYS A 268 -7.86 7.17 5.18
CA LYS A 268 -7.31 8.28 5.98
C LYS A 268 -6.57 9.30 5.12
N HIS A 269 -5.87 8.84 4.07
CA HIS A 269 -5.28 9.73 3.08
C HIS A 269 -6.32 10.66 2.44
N ALA A 270 -7.46 10.12 2.01
CA ALA A 270 -8.56 10.91 1.47
C ALA A 270 -9.15 11.87 2.51
N GLN A 271 -9.29 11.44 3.78
CA GLN A 271 -9.77 12.29 4.87
C GLN A 271 -8.81 13.46 5.13
N ALA A 272 -7.51 13.23 5.16
CA ALA A 272 -6.50 14.28 5.30
C ALA A 272 -6.60 15.29 4.14
N TYR A 273 -6.72 14.80 2.90
CA TYR A 273 -6.89 15.65 1.73
C TYR A 273 -8.19 16.48 1.78
N ARG A 274 -9.29 15.87 2.24
CA ARG A 274 -10.55 16.59 2.47
C ARG A 274 -10.39 17.71 3.49
N ALA A 275 -9.77 17.44 4.63
CA ALA A 275 -9.54 18.43 5.68
C ALA A 275 -8.70 19.61 5.14
N MET A 276 -7.58 19.33 4.48
CA MET A 276 -6.75 20.36 3.86
C MET A 276 -7.49 21.19 2.81
N SER A 277 -8.27 20.53 1.95
CA SER A 277 -9.01 21.19 0.88
C SER A 277 -10.07 22.13 1.42
N LEU A 278 -10.77 21.75 2.50
CA LEU A 278 -11.75 22.61 3.18
C LEU A 278 -11.06 23.82 3.83
N LEU A 279 -9.92 23.63 4.47
CA LEU A 279 -9.14 24.73 5.08
C LEU A 279 -8.59 25.70 4.01
N LEU A 280 -8.19 25.17 2.85
CA LEU A 280 -7.79 25.96 1.68
C LEU A 280 -8.99 26.62 0.95
N LYS A 281 -10.21 26.46 1.49
CA LYS A 281 -11.47 26.99 0.93
C LYS A 281 -11.78 26.49 -0.49
N ARG A 282 -11.29 25.29 -0.85
CA ARG A 282 -11.70 24.63 -2.09
C ARG A 282 -13.15 24.16 -1.98
N PRO A 283 -13.96 24.27 -3.06
CA PRO A 283 -15.36 23.90 -3.00
C PRO A 283 -15.52 22.38 -2.74
N PRO A 284 -16.35 21.98 -1.76
CA PRO A 284 -16.61 20.57 -1.49
C PRO A 284 -17.56 19.96 -2.52
N GLY A 285 -17.33 18.69 -2.84
CA GLY A 285 -18.21 17.83 -3.63
C GLY A 285 -18.92 16.77 -2.78
N ARG A 286 -19.09 15.56 -3.35
CA ARG A 286 -19.72 14.43 -2.67
C ARG A 286 -19.01 14.09 -1.35
N GLU A 287 -19.78 13.90 -0.27
CA GLU A 287 -19.26 13.60 1.08
C GLU A 287 -18.22 14.62 1.57
N ALA A 288 -18.34 15.86 1.11
CA ALA A 288 -17.42 16.97 1.37
C ALA A 288 -15.98 16.74 0.85
N TYR A 289 -15.74 15.74 0.04
CA TYR A 289 -14.45 15.58 -0.66
C TYR A 289 -14.33 16.61 -1.79
N PRO A 290 -13.12 17.10 -2.09
CA PRO A 290 -12.90 17.96 -3.24
C PRO A 290 -13.13 17.19 -4.55
N GLY A 291 -13.47 17.90 -5.62
CA GLY A 291 -13.82 17.29 -6.92
C GLY A 291 -12.71 16.48 -7.55
N ASP A 292 -11.46 16.70 -7.15
CA ASP A 292 -10.27 16.02 -7.67
C ASP A 292 -9.77 14.85 -6.81
N VAL A 293 -10.58 14.36 -5.85
CA VAL A 293 -10.17 13.23 -4.99
C VAL A 293 -9.93 11.94 -5.77
N PHE A 294 -10.65 11.73 -6.88
CA PHE A 294 -10.36 10.63 -7.80
C PHE A 294 -8.95 10.76 -8.38
N TYR A 295 -8.60 11.95 -8.84
CA TYR A 295 -7.28 12.23 -9.41
C TYR A 295 -6.17 12.10 -8.37
N LEU A 296 -6.43 12.41 -7.09
CA LEU A 296 -5.50 12.19 -5.99
C LEU A 296 -5.01 10.73 -5.95
N HIS A 297 -5.92 9.78 -5.94
CA HIS A 297 -5.57 8.36 -5.87
C HIS A 297 -5.12 7.78 -7.21
N SER A 298 -5.68 8.25 -8.33
CA SER A 298 -5.28 7.75 -9.66
C SER A 298 -3.84 8.14 -9.99
N ARG A 299 -3.42 9.40 -9.77
CA ARG A 299 -2.04 9.81 -10.01
C ARG A 299 -1.02 9.15 -9.08
N LEU A 300 -1.44 8.73 -7.88
CA LEU A 300 -0.63 7.92 -6.97
C LEU A 300 -0.47 6.49 -7.49
N LEU A 301 -1.60 5.81 -7.73
CA LEU A 301 -1.64 4.38 -8.03
C LEU A 301 -1.17 4.06 -9.45
N GLU A 302 -1.29 4.98 -10.41
CA GLU A 302 -0.74 4.82 -11.76
C GLU A 302 0.79 4.78 -11.80
N ARG A 303 1.47 5.18 -10.74
CA ARG A 303 2.93 5.07 -10.58
C ARG A 303 3.37 3.62 -10.30
N ALA A 304 2.47 2.77 -9.83
CA ALA A 304 2.69 1.33 -9.72
C ALA A 304 2.58 0.68 -11.10
N VAL A 305 3.67 0.06 -11.54
CA VAL A 305 3.81 -0.42 -12.93
C VAL A 305 4.91 -1.47 -13.04
N LYS A 306 4.86 -2.32 -14.07
CA LYS A 306 6.00 -3.10 -14.57
C LYS A 306 6.61 -2.34 -15.74
N LEU A 307 7.88 -1.95 -15.62
CA LEU A 307 8.61 -1.30 -16.69
C LEU A 307 8.99 -2.28 -17.81
N SER A 308 9.16 -1.74 -19.01
CA SER A 308 9.69 -2.50 -20.15
C SER A 308 11.14 -2.93 -19.90
N ASP A 309 11.59 -3.97 -20.59
CA ASP A 309 12.96 -4.49 -20.47
C ASP A 309 14.01 -3.45 -20.89
N GLU A 310 13.65 -2.56 -21.82
CA GLU A 310 14.49 -1.43 -22.27
C GLU A 310 14.75 -0.43 -21.15
N LEU A 311 13.83 -0.33 -20.18
CA LEU A 311 13.94 0.54 -19.01
C LEU A 311 14.40 -0.23 -17.75
N GLY A 312 15.01 -1.40 -17.91
CA GLY A 312 15.55 -2.22 -16.84
C GLY A 312 14.58 -3.23 -16.23
N GLY A 313 13.31 -3.25 -16.66
CA GLY A 313 12.32 -4.27 -16.26
C GLY A 313 11.94 -4.27 -14.78
N GLY A 314 12.25 -3.21 -14.01
CA GLY A 314 11.83 -3.08 -12.61
C GLY A 314 10.32 -2.92 -12.47
N SER A 315 9.81 -3.05 -11.25
CA SER A 315 8.38 -2.90 -10.99
C SER A 315 8.06 -2.29 -9.63
N ILE A 316 6.89 -1.66 -9.54
CA ILE A 316 6.24 -1.34 -8.28
C ILE A 316 4.89 -2.03 -8.26
N THR A 317 4.68 -2.92 -7.30
CA THR A 317 3.39 -3.55 -7.00
C THR A 317 2.76 -2.80 -5.83
N ALA A 318 1.54 -2.31 -6.00
CA ALA A 318 0.85 -1.54 -4.96
C ALA A 318 -0.28 -2.35 -4.33
N LEU A 319 -0.30 -2.40 -3.00
CA LEU A 319 -1.41 -2.92 -2.20
C LEU A 319 -2.02 -1.76 -1.39
N PRO A 320 -2.90 -0.96 -1.99
CA PRO A 320 -3.67 0.01 -1.23
C PRO A 320 -4.67 -0.69 -0.30
N ILE A 321 -4.85 -0.12 0.90
CA ILE A 321 -5.83 -0.57 1.86
C ILE A 321 -6.93 0.47 1.95
N ILE A 322 -8.19 0.02 1.90
CA ILE A 322 -9.39 0.82 2.12
C ILE A 322 -10.19 0.23 3.27
N GLU A 323 -10.63 1.10 4.18
CA GLU A 323 -11.54 0.74 5.25
C GLU A 323 -12.99 1.02 4.83
N THR A 324 -13.85 0.00 4.95
CA THR A 324 -15.29 0.13 4.77
C THR A 324 -16.01 0.26 6.11
N GLN A 325 -17.26 0.67 6.07
CA GLN A 325 -18.19 0.64 7.21
C GLN A 325 -19.33 -0.29 6.85
N ALA A 326 -19.57 -1.29 7.69
CA ALA A 326 -20.63 -2.30 7.50
C ALA A 326 -20.58 -2.99 6.10
N GLY A 327 -19.39 -3.18 5.56
CA GLY A 327 -19.19 -3.82 4.26
C GLY A 327 -19.61 -2.97 3.04
N ASP A 328 -19.91 -1.68 3.22
CA ASP A 328 -20.36 -0.81 2.13
C ASP A 328 -19.23 -0.47 1.16
N VAL A 329 -19.15 -1.22 0.06
CA VAL A 329 -18.22 -0.97 -1.06
C VAL A 329 -18.74 0.08 -2.04
N SER A 330 -20.00 0.53 -1.90
CA SER A 330 -20.61 1.54 -2.77
C SER A 330 -20.35 2.98 -2.32
N ALA A 331 -19.71 3.18 -1.15
CA ALA A 331 -19.27 4.46 -0.66
C ALA A 331 -18.28 5.13 -1.64
N TYR A 332 -18.11 6.44 -1.52
CA TYR A 332 -17.43 7.23 -2.55
C TYR A 332 -15.96 6.86 -2.73
N ILE A 333 -15.18 6.79 -1.66
CA ILE A 333 -13.74 6.46 -1.76
C ILE A 333 -13.50 4.99 -2.16
N PRO A 334 -14.19 3.98 -1.58
CA PRO A 334 -14.10 2.60 -2.04
C PRO A 334 -14.34 2.45 -3.53
N THR A 335 -15.45 3.01 -4.05
CA THR A 335 -15.80 2.95 -5.48
C THR A 335 -14.70 3.52 -6.38
N ASN A 336 -14.13 4.66 -5.99
CA ASN A 336 -13.04 5.30 -6.73
C ASN A 336 -11.82 4.39 -6.81
N VAL A 337 -11.37 3.83 -5.67
CA VAL A 337 -10.15 3.01 -5.63
C VAL A 337 -10.36 1.66 -6.33
N ILE A 338 -11.53 1.02 -6.21
CA ILE A 338 -11.89 -0.19 -6.98
C ILE A 338 -11.76 0.06 -8.48
N SER A 339 -12.16 1.23 -8.97
CA SER A 339 -12.08 1.55 -10.40
C SER A 339 -10.66 1.81 -10.89
N ILE A 340 -9.77 2.30 -10.03
CA ILE A 340 -8.36 2.59 -10.36
C ILE A 340 -7.50 1.32 -10.33
N THR A 341 -7.81 0.37 -9.45
CA THR A 341 -7.01 -0.84 -9.22
C THR A 341 -7.29 -1.96 -10.21
N ASP A 342 -6.38 -2.92 -10.30
CA ASP A 342 -6.45 -4.07 -11.19
C ASP A 342 -7.17 -5.27 -10.55
N GLY A 343 -7.92 -5.02 -9.50
CA GLY A 343 -8.70 -5.98 -8.73
C GLY A 343 -8.77 -5.61 -7.25
N GLN A 344 -9.48 -6.46 -6.50
CA GLN A 344 -9.67 -6.27 -5.06
C GLN A 344 -9.74 -7.61 -4.31
N ILE A 345 -9.18 -7.61 -3.11
CA ILE A 345 -9.31 -8.64 -2.09
C ILE A 345 -10.29 -8.11 -1.05
N PHE A 346 -11.50 -8.66 -1.03
CA PHE A 346 -12.56 -8.24 -0.12
C PHE A 346 -12.56 -9.09 1.14
N LEU A 347 -12.40 -8.44 2.31
CA LEU A 347 -12.45 -9.08 3.62
C LEU A 347 -13.80 -8.85 4.28
N GLU A 348 -14.46 -9.94 4.66
CA GLU A 348 -15.80 -9.94 5.20
C GLU A 348 -15.80 -10.19 6.71
N SER A 349 -16.49 -9.32 7.47
CA SER A 349 -16.58 -9.43 8.92
C SER A 349 -17.24 -10.72 9.40
N ASN A 350 -18.24 -11.22 8.67
CA ASN A 350 -18.93 -12.46 9.02
C ASN A 350 -17.98 -13.68 8.91
N LEU A 351 -17.17 -13.75 7.86
CA LEU A 351 -16.15 -14.79 7.71
C LEU A 351 -15.09 -14.69 8.82
N PHE A 352 -14.65 -13.49 9.15
CA PHE A 352 -13.67 -13.27 10.22
C PHE A 352 -14.20 -13.75 11.58
N ASN A 353 -15.45 -13.41 11.89
CA ASN A 353 -16.10 -13.77 13.15
C ASN A 353 -16.43 -15.27 13.24
N SER A 354 -16.70 -15.93 12.11
CA SER A 354 -16.90 -17.39 12.05
C SER A 354 -15.58 -18.19 12.10
N GLY A 355 -14.43 -17.51 12.19
CA GLY A 355 -13.12 -18.15 12.30
C GLY A 355 -12.46 -18.50 10.95
N VAL A 356 -13.01 -18.06 9.83
CA VAL A 356 -12.35 -18.17 8.52
C VAL A 356 -11.32 -17.03 8.41
N ARG A 357 -10.05 -17.36 8.50
CA ARG A 357 -8.94 -16.40 8.49
C ARG A 357 -7.81 -16.90 7.58
N PRO A 358 -7.40 -16.13 6.55
CA PRO A 358 -7.89 -14.79 6.19
C PRO A 358 -9.36 -14.81 5.74
N ALA A 359 -10.10 -13.75 6.09
CA ALA A 359 -11.55 -13.64 5.87
C ALA A 359 -11.91 -13.20 4.44
N ILE A 360 -11.29 -13.81 3.45
CA ILE A 360 -11.40 -13.43 2.03
C ILE A 360 -12.70 -13.98 1.46
N ASN A 361 -13.55 -13.10 0.96
CA ASN A 361 -14.72 -13.50 0.19
C ASN A 361 -14.30 -13.81 -1.25
N ALA A 362 -14.23 -15.09 -1.60
CA ALA A 362 -13.83 -15.57 -2.92
C ALA A 362 -14.79 -15.16 -4.06
N GLY A 363 -16.06 -14.89 -3.73
CA GLY A 363 -17.09 -14.54 -4.72
C GLY A 363 -16.92 -13.15 -5.31
N ILE A 364 -16.55 -12.18 -4.49
CA ILE A 364 -16.43 -10.76 -4.88
C ILE A 364 -14.98 -10.26 -4.96
N SER A 365 -14.01 -11.07 -4.54
CA SER A 365 -12.60 -10.79 -4.73
C SER A 365 -12.17 -11.15 -6.16
N VAL A 366 -11.46 -10.26 -6.82
CA VAL A 366 -11.10 -10.39 -8.24
C VAL A 366 -9.67 -9.91 -8.46
N SER A 367 -8.89 -10.66 -9.25
CA SER A 367 -7.65 -10.19 -9.87
C SER A 367 -7.86 -10.11 -11.39
N ARG A 368 -7.69 -8.93 -11.97
CA ARG A 368 -7.81 -8.73 -13.42
C ARG A 368 -6.60 -9.29 -14.19
N VAL A 369 -5.47 -9.50 -13.52
CA VAL A 369 -4.28 -10.15 -14.09
C VAL A 369 -4.48 -11.67 -14.10
N GLY A 370 -5.05 -12.22 -13.03
CA GLY A 370 -5.43 -13.62 -12.92
C GLY A 370 -4.26 -14.58 -13.14
N GLY A 371 -4.48 -15.63 -13.91
CA GLY A 371 -3.52 -16.72 -14.10
C GLY A 371 -2.17 -16.33 -14.75
N ALA A 372 -2.02 -15.11 -15.28
CA ALA A 372 -0.71 -14.59 -15.72
C ALA A 372 0.21 -14.26 -14.53
N ALA A 373 -0.38 -14.01 -13.36
CA ALA A 373 0.31 -13.75 -12.09
C ALA A 373 0.46 -15.01 -11.20
N GLN A 374 0.25 -16.21 -11.74
CA GLN A 374 0.42 -17.47 -11.03
C GLN A 374 1.61 -18.26 -11.53
N THR A 375 2.27 -18.98 -10.64
CA THR A 375 3.19 -20.05 -11.04
C THR A 375 2.40 -21.16 -11.75
N LYS A 376 3.09 -21.91 -12.64
CA LYS A 376 2.43 -22.98 -13.40
C LYS A 376 1.81 -24.05 -12.49
N GLY A 377 2.49 -24.36 -11.37
CA GLY A 377 1.99 -25.34 -10.39
C GLY A 377 0.74 -24.85 -9.65
N ILE A 378 0.72 -23.61 -9.14
CA ILE A 378 -0.48 -23.04 -8.49
C ILE A 378 -1.64 -22.98 -9.49
N LYS A 379 -1.40 -22.48 -10.71
CA LYS A 379 -2.43 -22.42 -11.75
C LYS A 379 -3.07 -23.78 -12.03
N GLN A 380 -2.28 -24.84 -11.97
CA GLN A 380 -2.75 -26.22 -12.21
C GLN A 380 -3.69 -26.71 -11.10
N VAL A 381 -3.37 -26.44 -9.83
CA VAL A 381 -4.17 -26.95 -8.70
C VAL A 381 -5.30 -25.98 -8.31
N ALA A 382 -5.20 -24.71 -8.64
CA ALA A 382 -6.19 -23.70 -8.29
C ALA A 382 -7.27 -23.48 -9.37
N GLY A 383 -7.13 -24.10 -10.56
CA GLY A 383 -8.01 -23.82 -11.71
C GLY A 383 -9.50 -24.02 -11.44
N GLN A 384 -9.87 -25.01 -10.63
CA GLN A 384 -11.25 -25.35 -10.28
C GLN A 384 -11.70 -24.76 -8.93
N LEU A 385 -10.75 -24.34 -8.08
CA LEU A 385 -10.98 -23.97 -6.69
C LEU A 385 -12.07 -22.92 -6.50
N ARG A 386 -12.07 -21.88 -7.34
CA ARG A 386 -13.09 -20.81 -7.26
C ARG A 386 -14.50 -21.33 -7.54
N LEU A 387 -14.64 -22.21 -8.51
CA LEU A 387 -15.94 -22.81 -8.87
C LEU A 387 -16.42 -23.72 -7.74
N ASP A 388 -15.54 -24.56 -7.19
CA ASP A 388 -15.87 -25.49 -6.12
C ASP A 388 -16.33 -24.74 -4.85
N LEU A 389 -15.65 -23.63 -4.49
CA LEU A 389 -16.04 -22.77 -3.38
C LEU A 389 -17.35 -22.03 -3.63
N ALA A 390 -17.60 -21.57 -4.86
CA ALA A 390 -18.88 -20.93 -5.21
C ALA A 390 -20.04 -21.92 -5.09
N GLN A 391 -19.90 -23.13 -5.63
CA GLN A 391 -20.88 -24.20 -5.51
C GLN A 391 -21.11 -24.60 -4.04
N TYR A 392 -20.03 -24.71 -3.26
CA TYR A 392 -20.14 -24.97 -1.82
C TYR A 392 -20.98 -23.92 -1.10
N ASN A 393 -20.72 -22.63 -1.34
CA ASN A 393 -21.45 -21.55 -0.68
C ASN A 393 -22.94 -21.57 -1.02
N GLU A 394 -23.30 -21.82 -2.28
CA GLU A 394 -24.70 -21.99 -2.72
C GLU A 394 -25.35 -23.17 -2.05
N LEU A 395 -24.70 -24.33 -2.08
CA LEU A 395 -25.21 -25.57 -1.49
C LEU A 395 -25.29 -25.49 0.04
N ALA A 396 -24.32 -24.86 0.71
CA ALA A 396 -24.32 -24.70 2.17
C ALA A 396 -25.50 -23.84 2.64
N ALA A 397 -25.83 -22.78 1.91
CA ALA A 397 -27.02 -21.97 2.19
C ALA A 397 -28.30 -22.76 2.02
N PHE A 398 -28.41 -23.60 0.99
CA PHE A 398 -29.56 -24.43 0.72
C PHE A 398 -29.70 -25.61 1.73
N ALA A 399 -28.58 -26.22 2.11
CA ALA A 399 -28.53 -27.36 3.02
C ALA A 399 -29.09 -27.07 4.42
N GLN A 400 -29.09 -25.78 4.84
CA GLN A 400 -29.72 -25.38 6.12
C GLN A 400 -31.23 -25.60 6.15
N PHE A 401 -31.88 -25.68 4.99
CA PHE A 401 -33.34 -25.84 4.85
C PHE A 401 -33.77 -27.20 4.30
N ALA A 402 -32.84 -28.01 3.80
CA ALA A 402 -33.15 -29.29 3.18
C ALA A 402 -32.96 -30.47 4.17
N SER A 403 -33.98 -31.28 4.35
CA SER A 403 -33.94 -32.46 5.24
C SER A 403 -33.23 -33.66 4.63
N ASP A 404 -33.27 -33.82 3.29
CA ASP A 404 -32.67 -34.94 2.58
C ASP A 404 -31.83 -34.43 1.39
N LEU A 405 -30.52 -34.67 1.47
CA LEU A 405 -29.58 -34.39 0.40
C LEU A 405 -29.12 -35.68 -0.25
N ASP A 406 -28.99 -35.69 -1.58
CA ASP A 406 -28.43 -36.83 -2.31
C ASP A 406 -26.92 -36.96 -2.02
N GLN A 407 -26.33 -38.12 -2.31
CA GLN A 407 -24.94 -38.42 -1.99
C GLN A 407 -23.95 -37.53 -2.74
N SER A 408 -24.27 -37.11 -3.96
CA SER A 408 -23.44 -36.21 -4.75
C SER A 408 -23.30 -34.83 -4.07
N THR A 409 -24.44 -34.27 -3.66
CA THR A 409 -24.49 -32.98 -2.93
C THR A 409 -23.78 -33.06 -1.59
N LYS A 410 -23.90 -34.16 -0.85
CA LYS A 410 -23.15 -34.39 0.40
C LYS A 410 -21.65 -34.39 0.16
N ASN A 411 -21.17 -35.03 -0.90
CA ASN A 411 -19.74 -35.07 -1.26
C ASN A 411 -19.22 -33.70 -1.66
N GLN A 412 -20.01 -32.91 -2.40
CA GLN A 412 -19.64 -31.54 -2.76
C GLN A 412 -19.55 -30.63 -1.54
N LEU A 413 -20.50 -30.74 -0.61
CA LEU A 413 -20.46 -30.01 0.66
C LEU A 413 -19.24 -30.39 1.48
N LEU A 414 -18.95 -31.67 1.62
CA LEU A 414 -17.77 -32.14 2.36
C LEU A 414 -16.50 -31.62 1.74
N ARG A 415 -16.35 -31.64 0.41
CA ARG A 415 -15.17 -31.13 -0.29
C ARG A 415 -15.01 -29.64 -0.13
N GLY A 416 -16.08 -28.86 -0.29
CA GLY A 416 -16.04 -27.41 -0.11
C GLY A 416 -15.68 -27.00 1.32
N GLU A 417 -16.15 -27.75 2.30
CA GLU A 417 -15.78 -27.57 3.70
C GLU A 417 -14.29 -27.84 3.93
N LYS A 418 -13.74 -28.93 3.37
CA LYS A 418 -12.30 -29.22 3.44
C LYS A 418 -11.46 -28.15 2.76
N LEU A 419 -11.87 -27.67 1.58
CA LEU A 419 -11.19 -26.58 0.89
C LEU A 419 -11.18 -25.30 1.73
N THR A 420 -12.30 -24.97 2.38
CA THR A 420 -12.38 -23.81 3.28
C THR A 420 -11.41 -23.95 4.45
N GLU A 421 -11.31 -25.13 5.08
CA GLU A 421 -10.37 -25.38 6.17
C GLU A 421 -8.90 -25.33 5.71
N VAL A 422 -8.61 -25.84 4.52
CA VAL A 422 -7.26 -25.78 3.94
C VAL A 422 -6.80 -24.35 3.69
N LEU A 423 -7.70 -23.46 3.28
CA LEU A 423 -7.41 -22.06 3.03
C LEU A 423 -7.21 -21.22 4.29
N LYS A 424 -7.62 -21.71 5.46
CA LYS A 424 -7.32 -21.03 6.73
C LYS A 424 -5.81 -21.07 7.03
N GLN A 425 -5.27 -19.95 7.44
CA GLN A 425 -3.85 -19.78 7.67
C GLN A 425 -3.62 -18.80 8.84
N PRO A 426 -2.77 -19.16 9.81
CA PRO A 426 -2.43 -18.25 10.91
C PRO A 426 -1.60 -17.08 10.41
N GLN A 427 -1.64 -15.96 11.12
CA GLN A 427 -0.82 -14.78 10.84
C GLN A 427 0.67 -15.11 11.00
N TYR A 428 1.51 -14.37 10.26
CA TYR A 428 2.97 -14.45 10.30
C TYR A 428 3.53 -15.84 9.97
N ASN A 429 2.78 -16.59 9.20
CA ASN A 429 3.17 -17.92 8.75
C ASN A 429 2.88 -18.12 7.25
N PRO A 430 3.53 -17.33 6.37
CA PRO A 430 3.38 -17.50 4.94
C PRO A 430 3.89 -18.86 4.49
N LEU A 431 3.19 -19.48 3.53
CA LEU A 431 3.52 -20.78 2.98
C LEU A 431 4.33 -20.65 1.68
N SER A 432 5.28 -21.55 1.49
CA SER A 432 6.00 -21.68 0.23
C SER A 432 5.07 -22.15 -0.90
N VAL A 433 5.48 -21.92 -2.15
CA VAL A 433 4.71 -22.36 -3.33
C VAL A 433 4.48 -23.88 -3.31
N ALA A 434 5.50 -24.66 -2.93
CA ALA A 434 5.40 -26.11 -2.83
C ALA A 434 4.38 -26.56 -1.77
N GLU A 435 4.38 -25.92 -0.60
CA GLU A 435 3.41 -26.20 0.47
C GLU A 435 1.97 -25.90 0.02
N GLN A 436 1.77 -24.75 -0.65
CA GLN A 436 0.45 -24.39 -1.19
C GLN A 436 -0.02 -25.38 -2.25
N ILE A 437 0.83 -25.75 -3.20
CA ILE A 437 0.49 -26.70 -4.27
C ILE A 437 0.14 -28.06 -3.68
N THR A 438 0.94 -28.58 -2.78
CA THR A 438 0.76 -29.93 -2.26
C THR A 438 -0.46 -30.10 -1.38
N ILE A 439 -0.81 -29.08 -0.59
CA ILE A 439 -2.02 -29.13 0.23
C ILE A 439 -3.29 -28.94 -0.59
N LEU A 440 -3.28 -28.07 -1.60
CA LEU A 440 -4.38 -27.94 -2.55
C LEU A 440 -4.56 -29.21 -3.38
N PHE A 441 -3.46 -29.86 -3.79
CA PHE A 441 -3.50 -31.14 -4.47
C PHE A 441 -4.16 -32.23 -3.58
N ALA A 442 -3.80 -32.30 -2.29
CA ALA A 442 -4.39 -33.23 -1.35
C ALA A 442 -5.91 -33.01 -1.18
N ALA A 443 -6.33 -31.74 -1.07
CA ALA A 443 -7.75 -31.39 -0.97
C ALA A 443 -8.53 -31.75 -2.25
N ASN A 444 -7.99 -31.39 -3.42
CA ASN A 444 -8.64 -31.65 -4.71
C ASN A 444 -8.81 -33.15 -5.02
N ASN A 445 -7.87 -33.98 -4.55
CA ASN A 445 -7.92 -35.43 -4.78
C ASN A 445 -8.64 -36.22 -3.67
N GLY A 446 -9.30 -35.53 -2.73
CA GLY A 446 -10.12 -36.20 -1.69
C GLY A 446 -9.30 -36.87 -0.58
N ILE A 447 -8.01 -36.63 -0.48
CA ILE A 447 -7.13 -37.23 0.55
C ILE A 447 -7.55 -36.77 1.96
N LEU A 448 -8.13 -35.56 2.05
CA LEU A 448 -8.55 -34.95 3.30
C LEU A 448 -10.01 -35.28 3.69
N ASP A 449 -10.77 -35.98 2.86
CA ASP A 449 -12.24 -36.13 3.02
C ASP A 449 -12.63 -36.80 4.34
N ASP A 450 -11.86 -37.76 4.84
CA ASP A 450 -12.08 -38.49 6.10
C ASP A 450 -11.35 -37.88 7.33
N ILE A 451 -10.54 -36.83 7.17
CA ILE A 451 -9.90 -36.13 8.27
C ILE A 451 -10.89 -35.13 8.88
N GLN A 452 -11.02 -35.08 10.20
CA GLN A 452 -11.89 -34.11 10.86
C GLN A 452 -11.39 -32.66 10.61
N ASN A 453 -12.32 -31.71 10.49
CA ASN A 453 -11.98 -30.30 10.22
C ASN A 453 -11.06 -29.70 11.28
N THR A 454 -11.24 -30.09 12.54
CA THR A 454 -10.38 -29.70 13.67
C THR A 454 -8.92 -30.12 13.52
N ASP A 455 -8.67 -31.20 12.79
CA ASP A 455 -7.36 -31.82 12.65
C ASP A 455 -6.62 -31.39 11.37
N ILE A 456 -7.31 -30.71 10.44
CA ILE A 456 -6.68 -30.24 9.18
C ILE A 456 -5.51 -29.30 9.46
N GLY A 457 -5.61 -28.42 10.45
CA GLY A 457 -4.52 -27.55 10.84
C GLY A 457 -3.26 -28.32 11.31
N LYS A 458 -3.46 -29.39 12.09
CA LYS A 458 -2.40 -30.28 12.55
C LYS A 458 -1.82 -31.05 11.37
N PHE A 459 -2.69 -31.63 10.52
CA PHE A 459 -2.28 -32.32 9.30
C PHE A 459 -1.39 -31.46 8.41
N LYS A 460 -1.78 -30.22 8.13
CA LYS A 460 -1.00 -29.27 7.34
C LYS A 460 0.40 -29.09 7.92
N LYS A 461 0.51 -28.81 9.22
CA LYS A 461 1.79 -28.56 9.90
C LYS A 461 2.72 -29.78 9.80
N GLU A 462 2.20 -30.97 10.08
CA GLU A 462 2.98 -32.21 10.05
C GLU A 462 3.32 -32.63 8.62
N TRP A 463 2.37 -32.44 7.67
CA TRP A 463 2.63 -32.67 6.26
C TRP A 463 3.75 -31.79 5.70
N PHE A 464 3.76 -30.51 6.02
CA PHE A 464 4.81 -29.60 5.54
C PHE A 464 6.19 -29.97 6.11
N ALA A 465 6.26 -30.41 7.35
CA ALA A 465 7.49 -30.94 7.91
C ALA A 465 7.96 -32.20 7.18
N TYR A 466 7.05 -33.13 6.90
CA TYR A 466 7.32 -34.34 6.11
C TYR A 466 7.76 -34.01 4.68
N LEU A 467 7.06 -33.12 4.01
CA LEU A 467 7.33 -32.66 2.64
C LEU A 467 8.75 -32.08 2.52
N ASN A 468 9.08 -31.15 3.39
CA ASN A 468 10.38 -30.45 3.39
C ASN A 468 11.56 -31.36 3.74
N THR A 469 11.31 -32.49 4.42
CA THR A 469 12.35 -33.46 4.79
C THR A 469 12.52 -34.58 3.78
N ASN A 470 11.42 -35.10 3.21
CA ASN A 470 11.43 -36.33 2.43
C ASN A 470 11.29 -36.11 0.91
N LEU A 471 10.81 -34.92 0.49
CA LEU A 471 10.53 -34.60 -0.92
C LEU A 471 11.26 -33.34 -1.38
N VAL A 472 12.51 -33.16 -0.96
CA VAL A 472 13.30 -31.94 -1.17
C VAL A 472 13.39 -31.56 -2.65
N GLU A 473 13.67 -32.50 -3.56
CA GLU A 473 13.77 -32.23 -5.00
C GLU A 473 12.43 -31.72 -5.58
N LEU A 474 11.30 -32.28 -5.12
CA LEU A 474 9.98 -31.81 -5.52
C LEU A 474 9.69 -30.40 -4.98
N VAL A 475 10.08 -30.11 -3.74
CA VAL A 475 9.94 -28.78 -3.11
C VAL A 475 10.73 -27.74 -3.91
N GLU A 476 11.99 -28.01 -4.24
CA GLU A 476 12.83 -27.09 -5.03
C GLU A 476 12.23 -26.86 -6.43
N LYS A 477 11.81 -27.92 -7.10
CA LYS A 477 11.16 -27.85 -8.42
C LYS A 477 9.91 -26.97 -8.40
N LEU A 478 9.02 -27.14 -7.41
CA LEU A 478 7.77 -26.39 -7.31
C LEU A 478 8.00 -24.95 -6.88
N ASN A 479 8.91 -24.70 -5.94
CA ASN A 479 9.29 -23.35 -5.53
C ASN A 479 9.95 -22.58 -6.69
N GLY A 480 10.62 -23.28 -7.62
CA GLY A 480 11.10 -22.71 -8.88
C GLY A 480 10.01 -22.38 -9.91
N GLY A 481 8.72 -22.58 -9.56
CA GLY A 481 7.55 -22.23 -10.39
C GLY A 481 7.17 -23.29 -11.44
N ALA A 482 7.74 -24.49 -11.37
CA ALA A 482 7.39 -25.60 -12.28
C ALA A 482 5.96 -26.12 -12.03
N LYS A 483 5.39 -26.79 -13.02
CA LYS A 483 4.13 -27.54 -12.89
C LYS A 483 4.38 -28.93 -12.30
N LEU A 484 3.34 -29.54 -11.75
CA LEU A 484 3.34 -30.97 -11.42
C LEU A 484 3.22 -31.79 -12.71
N GLU A 485 4.22 -32.61 -13.00
CA GLU A 485 4.18 -33.61 -14.05
C GLU A 485 3.50 -34.90 -13.54
N ASP A 486 3.18 -35.84 -14.41
CA ASP A 486 2.44 -37.04 -14.00
C ASP A 486 3.25 -37.91 -13.03
N ALA A 487 4.58 -37.98 -13.19
CA ALA A 487 5.46 -38.62 -12.23
C ALA A 487 5.42 -37.93 -10.84
N ASP A 488 5.40 -36.59 -10.81
CA ASP A 488 5.33 -35.81 -9.56
C ASP A 488 3.98 -36.04 -8.87
N LYS A 489 2.88 -36.09 -9.63
CA LYS A 489 1.54 -36.39 -9.09
C LYS A 489 1.46 -37.76 -8.46
N THR A 490 2.07 -38.78 -9.12
CA THR A 490 2.11 -40.15 -8.60
C THR A 490 2.91 -40.19 -7.31
N LEU A 491 4.11 -39.63 -7.31
CA LEU A 491 5.00 -39.53 -6.14
C LEU A 491 4.30 -38.81 -4.97
N LEU A 492 3.68 -37.67 -5.25
CA LEU A 492 2.98 -36.87 -4.25
C LEU A 492 1.77 -37.60 -3.66
N ASN A 493 0.99 -38.30 -4.51
CA ASN A 493 -0.15 -39.08 -4.06
C ASN A 493 0.28 -40.25 -3.17
N GLU A 494 1.32 -41.00 -3.55
CA GLU A 494 1.86 -42.10 -2.74
C GLU A 494 2.40 -41.57 -1.39
N ALA A 495 3.12 -40.46 -1.41
CA ALA A 495 3.65 -39.85 -0.20
C ALA A 495 2.54 -39.37 0.75
N LEU A 496 1.49 -38.72 0.22
CA LEU A 496 0.32 -38.27 1.00
C LEU A 496 -0.44 -39.44 1.60
N VAL A 497 -0.70 -40.50 0.83
CA VAL A 497 -1.38 -41.72 1.32
C VAL A 497 -0.54 -42.42 2.39
N LYS A 498 0.79 -42.50 2.21
CA LYS A 498 1.69 -43.05 3.21
C LYS A 498 1.71 -42.23 4.49
N PHE A 499 1.84 -40.92 4.35
CA PHE A 499 1.85 -39.99 5.49
C PHE A 499 0.54 -40.05 6.28
N LYS A 500 -0.60 -40.05 5.59
CA LYS A 500 -1.93 -40.15 6.20
C LYS A 500 -2.13 -41.40 7.07
N LYS A 501 -1.47 -42.53 6.73
CA LYS A 501 -1.54 -43.76 7.55
C LYS A 501 -0.77 -43.64 8.87
N THR A 502 0.13 -42.66 8.98
CA THR A 502 0.92 -42.40 10.18
C THR A 502 0.41 -41.23 10.99
N PHE A 503 -0.52 -40.44 10.43
CA PHE A 503 -1.18 -39.30 11.08
C PHE A 503 -2.36 -39.74 11.95
#